data_f26c35df8e1ec0633684b99e2eb9d203
#
_entry.id   f26c35df8e1ec0633684b99e2eb9d203
#
_cell.length_a   1.000
_cell.length_b   1.000
_cell.length_c   1.000
_cell.angle_alpha   90.00
_cell.angle_beta   90.00
_cell.angle_gamma   90.00
#
_symmetry.space_group_name_H-M   'P 1'
#
loop_
_entity.id
_entity.type
_entity.pdbx_description
1 polymer ?
#
loop_
_entity_poly.entity_id
_entity_poly.type
_entity_poly.pdbx_seq_one_letter_code
_entity_poly.pdbx_strand_id
1 'polypeptide(L)'
;MLVKIANAGPGTGRAGAGKERIRHMKVRKEKTLATKMAISLVAGLTAGLLFLFLREHLNSSGQEAVWTTINDLLFQDITAAGASSALGLFYLAGQMFIRALQLVIVPMVFTSITLAIGQISDTSTLGRISFKCIKGFLICSFFALLLACVCGIVFYNMGVFHIAVDGLESVSGSAGSNPLLVVLNVIPSNIASTFSSNTAVLAVVFLAVSLGLCMKTLGEEKTATLRKLIQELNDVVIVFLNFVVSKFGPVAIFMLLTRTFASYGVEHLKPAVAYVILTFALLLIFLIIGYPAFIAIFAHLDPF
;
A
#
# COMPACT_ATOMS: atom_id res chain seq x y z
N MET A 1 -22.75 15.92 -25.22
CA MET A 1 -23.71 15.69 -26.32
C MET A 1 -25.11 15.82 -25.74
N LEU A 2 -25.72 16.98 -25.94
CA LEU A 2 -27.02 17.38 -25.41
C LEU A 2 -28.12 16.83 -26.36
N VAL A 3 -28.98 15.97 -25.83
CA VAL A 3 -30.20 15.58 -26.55
C VAL A 3 -31.36 16.40 -26.01
N LYS A 4 -31.87 17.23 -26.89
CA LYS A 4 -33.05 18.07 -26.81
C LYS A 4 -34.28 17.17 -26.92
N ILE A 5 -35.16 17.15 -25.94
CA ILE A 5 -36.50 16.54 -26.08
C ILE A 5 -37.54 17.65 -26.02
N ALA A 6 -38.38 17.58 -27.04
CA ALA A 6 -39.41 18.53 -27.36
C ALA A 6 -40.64 18.41 -26.44
N ASN A 7 -41.32 19.55 -26.32
CA ASN A 7 -42.65 19.80 -25.73
C ASN A 7 -43.76 18.86 -26.23
N ALA A 8 -44.56 18.36 -25.30
CA ALA A 8 -45.95 18.02 -25.53
C ALA A 8 -46.76 18.38 -24.26
N GLY A 9 -47.85 19.05 -24.46
CA GLY A 9 -48.71 19.81 -23.57
C GLY A 9 -49.58 19.03 -22.55
N PRO A 10 -50.54 19.65 -21.87
CA PRO A 10 -50.84 19.39 -20.46
C PRO A 10 -51.95 18.35 -20.27
N GLY A 11 -51.64 17.31 -19.48
CA GLY A 11 -52.59 16.37 -18.92
C GLY A 11 -52.57 16.39 -17.40
N THR A 12 -53.61 16.95 -16.85
CA THR A 12 -53.86 17.14 -15.43
C THR A 12 -54.07 15.84 -14.67
N GLY A 13 -53.47 15.67 -13.50
CA GLY A 13 -54.13 14.92 -12.43
C GLY A 13 -53.48 13.64 -11.91
N ARG A 14 -52.18 13.30 -12.23
CA ARG A 14 -51.50 12.14 -11.62
C ARG A 14 -50.04 12.38 -11.17
N ALA A 15 -49.61 13.60 -11.20
CA ALA A 15 -48.22 13.96 -10.86
C ALA A 15 -47.91 14.13 -9.35
N GLY A 16 -48.92 14.12 -8.48
CA GLY A 16 -48.76 14.28 -7.04
C GLY A 16 -48.25 13.03 -6.31
N ALA A 17 -48.79 11.87 -6.66
CA ALA A 17 -48.49 10.61 -5.96
C ALA A 17 -47.12 10.02 -6.31
N GLY A 18 -46.55 10.36 -7.48
CA GLY A 18 -45.21 9.91 -7.89
C GLY A 18 -44.09 10.68 -7.23
N LYS A 19 -44.29 11.97 -6.97
CA LYS A 19 -43.25 12.82 -6.31
C LYS A 19 -43.10 12.55 -4.81
N GLU A 20 -44.16 12.13 -4.13
CA GLU A 20 -44.09 11.75 -2.71
C GLU A 20 -43.46 10.38 -2.50
N ARG A 21 -43.62 9.41 -3.41
CA ARG A 21 -42.95 8.12 -3.31
C ARG A 21 -41.41 8.21 -3.52
N ILE A 22 -40.95 9.17 -4.28
CA ILE A 22 -39.49 9.40 -4.49
C ILE A 22 -38.85 10.09 -3.26
N ARG A 23 -39.63 10.80 -2.46
CA ARG A 23 -39.16 11.54 -1.29
C ARG A 23 -38.86 10.65 -0.07
N HIS A 24 -39.28 9.40 -0.06
CA HIS A 24 -39.03 8.45 1.01
C HIS A 24 -38.07 7.30 0.66
N MET A 25 -37.48 7.26 -0.53
CA MET A 25 -36.26 6.49 -0.71
C MET A 25 -35.15 7.24 0.03
N LYS A 26 -34.96 6.88 1.30
CA LYS A 26 -33.82 7.23 2.10
C LYS A 26 -32.60 6.82 1.29
N VAL A 27 -31.97 7.76 0.59
CA VAL A 27 -30.69 7.56 -0.07
C VAL A 27 -29.76 7.11 1.04
N ARG A 28 -29.59 5.80 1.15
CA ARG A 28 -28.62 5.19 2.08
C ARG A 28 -27.29 5.70 1.57
N LYS A 29 -26.79 6.78 2.19
CA LYS A 29 -25.51 7.40 1.88
C LYS A 29 -24.50 6.27 1.98
N GLU A 30 -24.12 5.68 0.87
CA GLU A 30 -23.08 4.64 0.87
C GLU A 30 -21.85 5.28 1.50
N LYS A 31 -21.40 4.69 2.62
CA LYS A 31 -20.17 5.16 3.27
C LYS A 31 -19.06 5.08 2.25
N THR A 32 -18.32 6.15 2.07
CA THR A 32 -17.16 6.17 1.17
C THR A 32 -16.18 5.07 1.57
N LEU A 33 -15.40 4.56 0.63
CA LEU A 33 -14.41 3.51 0.88
C LEU A 33 -13.48 3.90 2.06
N ALA A 34 -13.03 5.16 2.08
CA ALA A 34 -12.22 5.70 3.18
C ALA A 34 -12.92 5.59 4.55
N THR A 35 -14.22 5.89 4.60
CA THR A 35 -15.00 5.77 5.84
C THR A 35 -15.14 4.31 6.28
N LYS A 36 -15.34 3.37 5.35
CA LYS A 36 -15.39 1.93 5.66
C LYS A 36 -14.05 1.44 6.22
N MET A 37 -12.94 1.84 5.59
CA MET A 37 -11.59 1.51 6.06
C MET A 37 -11.28 2.11 7.43
N ALA A 38 -11.65 3.38 7.67
CA ALA A 38 -11.46 4.03 8.96
C ALA A 38 -12.26 3.34 10.08
N ILE A 39 -13.50 2.94 9.81
CA ILE A 39 -14.32 2.17 10.76
C ILE A 39 -13.67 0.82 11.07
N SER A 40 -13.19 0.12 10.04
CA SER A 40 -12.52 -1.19 10.21
C SER A 40 -11.21 -1.06 10.99
N LEU A 41 -10.48 0.03 10.80
CA LEU A 41 -9.27 0.33 11.56
C LEU A 41 -9.58 0.53 13.04
N VAL A 42 -10.55 1.37 13.37
CA VAL A 42 -10.97 1.61 14.76
C VAL A 42 -11.53 0.32 15.39
N ALA A 43 -12.39 -0.41 14.66
CA ALA A 43 -12.94 -1.67 15.14
C ALA A 43 -11.85 -2.73 15.34
N GLY A 44 -10.88 -2.84 14.43
CA GLY A 44 -9.75 -3.77 14.53
C GLY A 44 -8.83 -3.43 15.72
N LEU A 45 -8.59 -2.14 15.95
CA LEU A 45 -7.81 -1.69 17.10
C LEU A 45 -8.53 -2.00 18.42
N THR A 46 -9.82 -1.70 18.52
CA THR A 46 -10.60 -2.00 19.74
C THR A 46 -10.70 -3.48 19.99
N ALA A 47 -11.00 -4.29 18.98
CA ALA A 47 -11.03 -5.75 19.08
C ALA A 47 -9.65 -6.32 19.46
N GLY A 48 -8.58 -5.83 18.83
CA GLY A 48 -7.21 -6.25 19.12
C GLY A 48 -6.81 -5.95 20.57
N LEU A 49 -7.13 -4.77 21.08
CA LEU A 49 -6.90 -4.42 22.49
C LEU A 49 -7.72 -5.30 23.43
N LEU A 50 -8.97 -5.62 23.11
CA LEU A 50 -9.77 -6.54 23.91
C LEU A 50 -9.14 -7.95 23.98
N PHE A 51 -8.66 -8.47 22.86
CA PHE A 51 -7.95 -9.76 22.82
C PHE A 51 -6.62 -9.69 23.56
N LEU A 52 -5.92 -8.57 23.52
CA LEU A 52 -4.70 -8.36 24.29
C LEU A 52 -4.99 -8.44 25.81
N PHE A 53 -6.00 -7.71 26.30
CA PHE A 53 -6.41 -7.76 27.70
C PHE A 53 -6.89 -9.16 28.10
N LEU A 54 -7.63 -9.85 27.23
CA LEU A 54 -8.06 -11.22 27.44
C LEU A 54 -6.85 -12.16 27.58
N ARG A 55 -5.85 -12.01 26.72
CA ARG A 55 -4.59 -12.76 26.78
C ARG A 55 -3.88 -12.58 28.12
N GLU A 56 -3.65 -11.31 28.51
CA GLU A 56 -2.97 -10.99 29.77
C GLU A 56 -3.75 -11.53 30.97
N HIS A 57 -5.08 -11.45 30.94
CA HIS A 57 -5.93 -11.99 32.00
C HIS A 57 -5.87 -13.53 32.09
N LEU A 58 -5.92 -14.22 30.94
CA LEU A 58 -5.81 -15.69 30.91
C LEU A 58 -4.43 -16.17 31.36
N ASN A 59 -3.36 -15.51 30.94
CA ASN A 59 -2.01 -15.83 31.33
C ASN A 59 -1.80 -15.60 32.84
N SER A 60 -2.31 -14.52 33.40
CA SER A 60 -2.23 -14.23 34.83
C SER A 60 -3.07 -15.18 35.68
N SER A 61 -4.13 -15.75 35.11
CA SER A 61 -5.02 -16.72 35.79
C SER A 61 -4.56 -18.18 35.64
N GLY A 62 -3.40 -18.44 35.03
CA GLY A 62 -2.88 -19.79 34.78
C GLY A 62 -3.64 -20.59 33.72
N GLN A 63 -4.44 -19.92 32.89
CA GLN A 63 -5.23 -20.55 31.82
C GLN A 63 -4.57 -20.39 30.45
N GLU A 64 -3.26 -20.51 30.36
CA GLU A 64 -2.48 -20.38 29.14
C GLU A 64 -2.95 -21.32 28.00
N ALA A 65 -3.40 -22.53 28.35
CA ALA A 65 -3.92 -23.51 27.39
C ALA A 65 -5.17 -23.00 26.63
N VAL A 66 -6.02 -22.24 27.32
CA VAL A 66 -7.20 -21.64 26.68
C VAL A 66 -6.77 -20.56 25.68
N TRP A 67 -5.79 -19.73 26.06
CA TRP A 67 -5.26 -18.71 25.12
C TRP A 67 -4.57 -19.37 23.93
N THR A 68 -3.77 -20.42 24.14
CA THR A 68 -3.11 -21.15 23.03
C THR A 68 -4.15 -21.68 22.03
N THR A 69 -5.25 -22.27 22.53
CA THR A 69 -6.34 -22.73 21.64
C THR A 69 -6.97 -21.60 20.84
N ILE A 70 -7.23 -20.44 21.47
CA ILE A 70 -7.77 -19.26 20.78
C ILE A 70 -6.77 -18.73 19.75
N ASN A 71 -5.49 -18.65 20.11
CA ASN A 71 -4.44 -18.19 19.21
C ASN A 71 -4.29 -19.11 17.99
N ASP A 72 -4.27 -20.42 18.18
CA ASP A 72 -4.15 -21.39 17.09
C ASP A 72 -5.36 -21.33 16.15
N LEU A 73 -6.55 -21.10 16.68
CA LEU A 73 -7.75 -21.00 15.89
C LEU A 73 -7.81 -19.67 15.08
N LEU A 74 -7.43 -18.56 15.70
CA LEU A 74 -7.69 -17.22 15.11
C LEU A 74 -6.43 -16.52 14.60
N PHE A 75 -5.34 -16.52 15.36
CA PHE A 75 -4.24 -15.58 15.14
C PHE A 75 -2.93 -16.21 14.69
N GLN A 76 -2.74 -17.49 14.93
CA GLN A 76 -1.48 -18.20 14.66
C GLN A 76 -1.06 -18.07 13.19
N ASP A 77 0.24 -17.90 12.98
CA ASP A 77 0.84 -17.98 11.66
C ASP A 77 0.92 -19.45 11.23
N ILE A 78 0.13 -19.82 10.24
CA ILE A 78 0.08 -21.21 9.73
C ILE A 78 1.36 -21.61 8.97
N THR A 79 2.24 -20.66 8.66
CA THR A 79 3.52 -20.93 8.00
C THR A 79 4.67 -21.10 8.99
N ALA A 80 4.43 -20.82 10.27
CA ALA A 80 5.43 -20.99 11.32
C ALA A 80 5.74 -22.47 11.58
N ALA A 81 6.97 -22.75 11.96
CA ALA A 81 7.38 -24.10 12.33
C ALA A 81 6.55 -24.59 13.53
N GLY A 82 5.97 -25.79 13.41
CA GLY A 82 5.13 -26.37 14.45
C GLY A 82 3.64 -26.00 14.43
N ALA A 83 3.20 -25.15 13.51
CA ALA A 83 1.79 -24.71 13.40
C ALA A 83 0.90 -25.62 12.54
N SER A 84 1.26 -26.89 12.36
CA SER A 84 0.59 -27.81 11.42
C SER A 84 -0.91 -28.05 11.72
N SER A 85 -1.36 -27.84 12.94
CA SER A 85 -2.76 -27.99 13.37
C SER A 85 -3.49 -26.66 13.54
N ALA A 86 -2.80 -25.53 13.43
CA ALA A 86 -3.41 -24.22 13.59
C ALA A 86 -4.23 -23.82 12.36
N LEU A 87 -5.38 -23.18 12.58
CA LEU A 87 -6.23 -22.66 11.51
C LEU A 87 -5.90 -21.19 11.17
N GLY A 88 -5.52 -20.38 12.15
CA GLY A 88 -5.10 -19.01 11.96
C GLY A 88 -6.04 -18.17 11.10
N LEU A 89 -7.35 -18.17 11.34
CA LEU A 89 -8.34 -17.59 10.45
C LEU A 89 -8.07 -16.13 10.09
N PHE A 90 -7.66 -15.31 11.07
CA PHE A 90 -7.35 -13.90 10.84
C PHE A 90 -6.04 -13.73 10.05
N TYR A 91 -5.06 -14.60 10.32
CA TYR A 91 -3.84 -14.66 9.54
C TYR A 91 -4.14 -15.03 8.09
N LEU A 92 -4.89 -16.09 7.87
CA LEU A 92 -5.22 -16.59 6.53
C LEU A 92 -5.95 -15.52 5.70
N ALA A 93 -7.02 -14.93 6.24
CA ALA A 93 -7.78 -13.90 5.53
C ALA A 93 -6.94 -12.64 5.25
N GLY A 94 -6.11 -12.21 6.20
CA GLY A 94 -5.18 -11.11 6.01
C GLY A 94 -4.14 -11.40 4.94
N GLN A 95 -3.54 -12.61 4.95
CA GLN A 95 -2.54 -13.00 3.96
C GLN A 95 -3.14 -13.19 2.56
N MET A 96 -4.36 -13.69 2.45
CA MET A 96 -5.06 -13.78 1.16
C MET A 96 -5.25 -12.38 0.55
N PHE A 97 -5.63 -11.40 1.35
CA PHE A 97 -5.74 -10.01 0.89
C PHE A 97 -4.38 -9.44 0.45
N ILE A 98 -3.33 -9.61 1.26
CA ILE A 98 -1.96 -9.16 0.91
C ILE A 98 -1.50 -9.81 -0.39
N ARG A 99 -1.69 -11.13 -0.55
CA ARG A 99 -1.32 -11.85 -1.78
C ARG A 99 -2.12 -11.38 -2.99
N ALA A 100 -3.41 -11.07 -2.82
CA ALA A 100 -4.24 -10.52 -3.89
C ALA A 100 -3.74 -9.12 -4.33
N LEU A 101 -3.26 -8.29 -3.40
CA LEU A 101 -2.61 -7.02 -3.74
C LEU A 101 -1.26 -7.24 -4.44
N GLN A 102 -0.45 -8.17 -3.94
CA GLN A 102 0.85 -8.50 -4.52
C GLN A 102 0.73 -9.01 -5.96
N LEU A 103 -0.33 -9.75 -6.28
CA LEU A 103 -0.61 -10.25 -7.63
C LEU A 103 -0.73 -9.11 -8.66
N VAL A 104 -1.19 -7.95 -8.24
CA VAL A 104 -1.44 -6.80 -9.11
C VAL A 104 -0.19 -5.95 -9.35
N ILE A 105 0.80 -6.02 -8.46
CA ILE A 105 1.97 -5.11 -8.48
C ILE A 105 2.71 -5.19 -9.82
N VAL A 106 3.16 -6.36 -10.19
CA VAL A 106 3.98 -6.56 -11.39
C VAL A 106 3.23 -6.18 -12.68
N PRO A 107 2.03 -6.71 -12.96
CA PRO A 107 1.30 -6.35 -14.18
C PRO A 107 0.92 -4.86 -14.23
N MET A 108 0.53 -4.27 -13.10
CA MET A 108 0.18 -2.85 -13.04
C MET A 108 1.38 -1.94 -13.32
N VAL A 109 2.52 -2.21 -12.69
CA VAL A 109 3.76 -1.44 -12.91
C VAL A 109 4.19 -1.54 -14.37
N PHE A 110 4.20 -2.76 -14.92
CA PHE A 110 4.59 -3.01 -16.30
C PHE A 110 3.70 -2.26 -17.30
N THR A 111 2.38 -2.45 -17.21
CA THR A 111 1.44 -1.84 -18.16
C THR A 111 1.40 -0.33 -18.06
N SER A 112 1.33 0.21 -16.83
CA SER A 112 1.24 1.65 -16.60
C SER A 112 2.49 2.40 -17.10
N ILE A 113 3.68 1.89 -16.79
CA ILE A 113 4.94 2.53 -17.23
C ILE A 113 5.12 2.40 -18.74
N THR A 114 4.83 1.23 -19.33
CA THR A 114 4.90 1.05 -20.78
C THR A 114 4.02 2.06 -21.52
N LEU A 115 2.78 2.22 -21.07
CA LEU A 115 1.83 3.18 -21.65
C LEU A 115 2.31 4.63 -21.47
N ALA A 116 2.79 4.97 -20.29
CA ALA A 116 3.29 6.32 -19.99
C ALA A 116 4.46 6.71 -20.90
N ILE A 117 5.47 5.83 -21.03
CA ILE A 117 6.63 6.06 -21.88
C ILE A 117 6.23 6.14 -23.36
N GLY A 118 5.33 5.25 -23.80
CA GLY A 118 4.85 5.23 -25.19
C GLY A 118 4.06 6.50 -25.61
N GLN A 119 3.55 7.28 -24.67
CA GLN A 119 2.79 8.51 -24.93
C GLN A 119 3.66 9.78 -24.99
N ILE A 120 4.91 9.73 -24.59
CA ILE A 120 5.78 10.91 -24.55
C ILE A 120 6.24 11.27 -25.95
N SER A 121 5.86 12.45 -26.42
CA SER A 121 6.14 12.92 -27.78
C SER A 121 7.62 13.24 -28.03
N ASP A 122 8.30 13.82 -27.04
CA ASP A 122 9.69 14.27 -27.17
C ASP A 122 10.63 13.56 -26.19
N THR A 123 11.53 12.73 -26.73
CA THR A 123 12.50 11.94 -25.94
C THR A 123 13.61 12.80 -25.34
N SER A 124 13.98 13.92 -25.98
CA SER A 124 15.04 14.81 -25.48
C SER A 124 14.57 15.57 -24.25
N THR A 125 13.36 16.07 -24.29
CA THR A 125 12.68 16.72 -23.16
C THR A 125 12.45 15.74 -22.03
N LEU A 126 12.06 14.48 -22.33
CA LEU A 126 11.93 13.42 -21.33
C LEU A 126 13.25 13.17 -20.59
N GLY A 127 14.37 13.01 -21.29
CA GLY A 127 15.68 12.76 -20.68
C GLY A 127 16.08 13.88 -19.72
N ARG A 128 15.90 15.13 -20.13
CA ARG A 128 16.23 16.31 -19.32
C ARG A 128 15.34 16.43 -18.07
N ILE A 129 14.02 16.22 -18.21
CA ILE A 129 13.08 16.26 -17.11
C ILE A 129 13.37 15.12 -16.13
N SER A 130 13.55 13.89 -16.64
CA SER A 130 13.84 12.71 -15.83
C SER A 130 15.13 12.90 -15.02
N PHE A 131 16.20 13.42 -15.63
CA PHE A 131 17.44 13.67 -14.92
C PHE A 131 17.27 14.68 -13.78
N LYS A 132 16.53 15.78 -14.03
CA LYS A 132 16.23 16.78 -12.99
C LYS A 132 15.38 16.19 -11.86
N CYS A 133 14.37 15.38 -12.19
CA CYS A 133 13.51 14.72 -11.22
C CYS A 133 14.29 13.70 -10.38
N ILE A 134 15.12 12.86 -11.01
CA ILE A 134 15.95 11.87 -10.31
C ILE A 134 16.95 12.57 -9.38
N LYS A 135 17.64 13.61 -9.86
CA LYS A 135 18.55 14.41 -9.05
C LYS A 135 17.85 15.02 -7.84
N GLY A 136 16.70 15.66 -8.07
CA GLY A 136 15.89 16.25 -6.99
C GLY A 136 15.42 15.21 -5.98
N PHE A 137 14.94 14.05 -6.46
CA PHE A 137 14.52 12.94 -5.62
C PHE A 137 15.68 12.39 -4.76
N LEU A 138 16.86 12.19 -5.34
CA LEU A 138 18.01 11.67 -4.60
C LEU A 138 18.48 12.66 -3.51
N ILE A 139 18.52 13.95 -3.82
CA ILE A 139 18.90 14.98 -2.84
C ILE A 139 17.86 15.02 -1.71
N CYS A 140 16.57 15.06 -2.06
CA CYS A 140 15.48 15.08 -1.08
C CYS A 140 15.50 13.83 -0.18
N SER A 141 15.69 12.64 -0.78
CA SER A 141 15.81 11.37 -0.06
C SER A 141 17.02 11.32 0.87
N PHE A 142 18.16 11.89 0.45
CA PHE A 142 19.35 11.98 1.29
C PHE A 142 19.08 12.79 2.57
N PHE A 143 18.45 13.96 2.44
CA PHE A 143 18.11 14.78 3.61
C PHE A 143 17.05 14.14 4.50
N ALA A 144 16.05 13.48 3.91
CA ALA A 144 15.06 12.73 4.67
C ALA A 144 15.69 11.58 5.47
N LEU A 145 16.60 10.83 4.85
CA LEU A 145 17.32 9.73 5.49
C LEU A 145 18.25 10.23 6.60
N LEU A 146 18.95 11.33 6.36
CA LEU A 146 19.81 11.96 7.35
C LEU A 146 19.01 12.42 8.57
N LEU A 147 17.86 13.08 8.35
CA LEU A 147 16.96 13.49 9.42
C LEU A 147 16.47 12.27 10.23
N ALA A 148 16.01 11.23 9.54
CA ALA A 148 15.54 10.01 10.18
C ALA A 148 16.63 9.30 10.99
N CYS A 149 17.85 9.24 10.45
CA CYS A 149 19.00 8.64 11.11
C CYS A 149 19.40 9.41 12.39
N VAL A 150 19.54 10.73 12.30
CA VAL A 150 19.87 11.57 13.45
C VAL A 150 18.83 11.45 14.56
N CYS A 151 17.56 11.59 14.20
CA CYS A 151 16.47 11.44 15.18
C CYS A 151 16.41 10.02 15.74
N GLY A 152 16.56 8.99 14.91
CA GLY A 152 16.59 7.60 15.35
C GLY A 152 17.68 7.34 16.39
N ILE A 153 18.92 7.82 16.16
CA ILE A 153 20.04 7.70 17.10
C ILE A 153 19.75 8.45 18.40
N VAL A 154 19.23 9.68 18.33
CA VAL A 154 18.89 10.46 19.53
C VAL A 154 17.85 9.73 20.38
N PHE A 155 16.74 9.29 19.80
CA PHE A 155 15.69 8.58 20.54
C PHE A 155 16.12 7.20 21.02
N TYR A 156 17.00 6.51 20.27
CA TYR A 156 17.62 5.27 20.72
C TYR A 156 18.46 5.50 21.98
N ASN A 157 19.32 6.53 22.00
CA ASN A 157 20.16 6.88 23.15
C ASN A 157 19.34 7.38 24.35
N MET A 158 18.15 7.94 24.11
CA MET A 158 17.21 8.32 25.17
C MET A 158 16.47 7.12 25.77
N GLY A 159 16.69 5.91 25.28
CA GLY A 159 16.08 4.70 25.81
C GLY A 159 14.62 4.45 25.39
N VAL A 160 14.10 5.24 24.43
CA VAL A 160 12.69 5.11 23.99
C VAL A 160 12.40 3.78 23.31
N PHE A 161 13.43 3.17 22.69
CA PHE A 161 13.33 1.90 21.96
C PHE A 161 13.96 0.72 22.70
N HIS A 162 14.17 0.82 24.02
CA HIS A 162 14.66 -0.32 24.77
C HIS A 162 13.56 -1.40 24.83
N ILE A 163 13.73 -2.41 24.01
CA ILE A 163 13.03 -3.67 24.09
C ILE A 163 13.97 -4.60 24.84
N ALA A 164 13.46 -5.26 25.87
CA ALA A 164 14.15 -6.43 26.38
C ALA A 164 14.18 -7.48 25.26
N VAL A 165 15.35 -7.65 24.64
CA VAL A 165 15.57 -8.51 23.46
C VAL A 165 15.77 -9.96 23.94
N ASP A 166 14.99 -10.40 24.92
CA ASP A 166 14.94 -11.80 25.30
C ASP A 166 14.05 -12.55 24.30
N GLY A 167 14.69 -13.19 23.32
CA GLY A 167 14.02 -14.08 22.38
C GLY A 167 13.82 -13.58 20.95
N LEU A 168 14.32 -12.41 20.56
CA LEU A 168 14.49 -12.14 19.15
C LEU A 168 15.68 -12.98 18.66
N GLU A 169 15.38 -14.05 17.91
CA GLU A 169 16.41 -14.65 17.06
C GLU A 169 17.11 -13.49 16.36
N SER A 170 18.43 -13.40 16.56
CA SER A 170 19.25 -12.45 15.82
C SER A 170 18.86 -12.62 14.35
N VAL A 171 18.12 -11.65 13.82
CA VAL A 171 17.98 -11.54 12.37
C VAL A 171 19.43 -11.34 11.94
N SER A 172 20.07 -12.46 11.61
CA SER A 172 21.40 -12.47 11.02
C SER A 172 21.23 -11.61 9.79
N GLY A 173 21.67 -10.36 9.89
CA GLY A 173 21.69 -9.45 8.77
C GLY A 173 22.34 -10.23 7.64
N SER A 174 21.61 -10.50 6.59
CA SER A 174 22.17 -11.14 5.42
C SER A 174 23.44 -10.37 5.11
N ALA A 175 24.60 -11.07 5.16
CA ALA A 175 25.91 -10.49 4.94
C ALA A 175 25.77 -9.55 3.75
N GLY A 176 26.07 -8.26 3.94
CA GLY A 176 25.66 -7.19 3.05
C GLY A 176 25.95 -7.57 1.60
N SER A 177 24.93 -7.86 0.84
CA SER A 177 25.08 -8.14 -0.58
C SER A 177 25.69 -6.91 -1.22
N ASN A 178 26.68 -7.09 -2.07
CA ASN A 178 27.36 -5.99 -2.75
C ASN A 178 26.31 -5.06 -3.37
N PRO A 179 26.31 -3.75 -3.02
CA PRO A 179 25.32 -2.79 -3.54
C PRO A 179 25.27 -2.75 -5.07
N LEU A 180 26.37 -3.11 -5.75
CA LEU A 180 26.43 -3.18 -7.20
C LEU A 180 25.54 -4.30 -7.79
N LEU A 181 25.16 -5.30 -6.99
CA LEU A 181 24.18 -6.29 -7.41
C LEU A 181 22.81 -5.69 -7.69
N VAL A 182 22.45 -4.62 -7.01
CA VAL A 182 21.20 -3.89 -7.31
C VAL A 182 21.25 -3.32 -8.73
N VAL A 183 22.41 -2.73 -9.12
CA VAL A 183 22.60 -2.16 -10.46
C VAL A 183 22.62 -3.29 -11.52
N LEU A 184 23.28 -4.41 -11.23
CA LEU A 184 23.32 -5.56 -12.15
C LEU A 184 21.93 -6.13 -12.37
N ASN A 185 21.11 -6.24 -11.32
CA ASN A 185 19.78 -6.82 -11.35
C ASN A 185 18.72 -5.87 -11.97
N VAL A 186 19.07 -4.64 -12.35
CA VAL A 186 18.20 -3.78 -13.16
C VAL A 186 17.89 -4.42 -14.49
N ILE A 187 18.91 -5.05 -15.12
CA ILE A 187 18.75 -5.72 -16.42
C ILE A 187 18.48 -7.20 -16.15
N PRO A 188 17.26 -7.68 -16.36
CA PRO A 188 16.94 -9.07 -16.07
C PRO A 188 17.55 -10.01 -17.10
N SER A 189 18.04 -11.15 -16.65
CA SER A 189 18.51 -12.23 -17.53
C SER A 189 17.38 -13.04 -18.14
N ASN A 190 16.17 -13.00 -17.53
CA ASN A 190 15.01 -13.75 -18.01
C ASN A 190 13.72 -12.99 -17.68
N ILE A 191 12.89 -12.78 -18.71
CA ILE A 191 11.60 -12.07 -18.57
C ILE A 191 10.65 -12.85 -17.67
N ALA A 192 10.54 -14.16 -17.84
CA ALA A 192 9.60 -14.97 -17.06
C ALA A 192 9.91 -14.94 -15.55
N SER A 193 11.20 -15.07 -15.17
CA SER A 193 11.61 -14.97 -13.76
C SER A 193 11.36 -13.58 -13.17
N THR A 194 11.47 -12.52 -13.97
CA THR A 194 11.18 -11.15 -13.55
C THR A 194 9.71 -10.95 -13.24
N PHE A 195 8.82 -11.52 -14.05
CA PHE A 195 7.38 -11.42 -13.79
C PHE A 195 6.89 -12.35 -12.67
N SER A 196 7.66 -13.35 -12.29
CA SER A 196 7.31 -14.27 -11.19
C SER A 196 7.70 -13.77 -9.81
N SER A 197 8.46 -12.67 -9.71
CA SER A 197 8.97 -12.13 -8.44
C SER A 197 8.48 -10.73 -8.16
N ASN A 198 7.76 -10.55 -7.05
CA ASN A 198 7.34 -9.24 -6.57
C ASN A 198 8.49 -8.38 -6.02
N THR A 199 9.67 -8.95 -5.83
CA THR A 199 10.87 -8.21 -5.40
C THR A 199 11.68 -7.66 -6.57
N ALA A 200 11.44 -8.16 -7.79
CA ALA A 200 12.14 -7.74 -9.01
C ALA A 200 11.51 -6.50 -9.69
N VAL A 201 10.82 -5.62 -8.93
CA VAL A 201 10.09 -4.47 -9.48
C VAL A 201 10.99 -3.57 -10.34
N LEU A 202 12.26 -3.38 -9.96
CA LEU A 202 13.21 -2.55 -10.72
C LEU A 202 13.47 -3.14 -12.12
N ALA A 203 13.61 -4.46 -12.22
CA ALA A 203 13.75 -5.14 -13.50
C ALA A 203 12.46 -5.09 -14.35
N VAL A 204 11.28 -5.15 -13.69
CA VAL A 204 9.99 -4.94 -14.37
C VAL A 204 9.89 -3.53 -14.95
N VAL A 205 10.33 -2.52 -14.19
CA VAL A 205 10.39 -1.12 -14.66
C VAL A 205 11.32 -0.99 -15.87
N PHE A 206 12.50 -1.61 -15.82
CA PHE A 206 13.43 -1.61 -16.95
C PHE A 206 12.78 -2.22 -18.21
N LEU A 207 12.12 -3.38 -18.09
CA LEU A 207 11.40 -4.00 -19.21
C LEU A 207 10.28 -3.10 -19.75
N ALA A 208 9.51 -2.48 -18.85
CA ALA A 208 8.41 -1.59 -19.23
C ALA A 208 8.92 -0.35 -20.00
N VAL A 209 9.99 0.28 -19.52
CA VAL A 209 10.63 1.42 -20.17
C VAL A 209 11.19 1.01 -21.52
N SER A 210 11.91 -0.11 -21.58
CA SER A 210 12.49 -0.64 -22.84
C SER A 210 11.41 -0.92 -23.88
N LEU A 211 10.31 -1.58 -23.49
CA LEU A 211 9.19 -1.85 -24.39
C LEU A 211 8.52 -0.57 -24.84
N GLY A 212 8.27 0.39 -23.94
CA GLY A 212 7.67 1.67 -24.26
C GLY A 212 8.51 2.48 -25.26
N LEU A 213 9.85 2.47 -25.12
CA LEU A 213 10.77 3.11 -26.06
C LEU A 213 10.80 2.41 -27.42
N CYS A 214 10.80 1.06 -27.44
CA CYS A 214 10.71 0.29 -28.68
C CYS A 214 9.39 0.58 -29.43
N MET A 215 8.26 0.59 -28.72
CA MET A 215 6.97 0.92 -29.32
C MET A 215 6.97 2.31 -29.93
N LYS A 216 7.60 3.28 -29.26
CA LYS A 216 7.75 4.64 -29.79
C LYS A 216 8.60 4.67 -31.05
N THR A 217 9.73 3.96 -31.07
CA THR A 217 10.63 3.91 -32.24
C THR A 217 9.96 3.26 -33.46
N LEU A 218 9.13 2.23 -33.24
CA LEU A 218 8.38 1.56 -34.31
C LEU A 218 7.24 2.41 -34.90
N GLY A 219 6.77 3.41 -34.16
CA GLY A 219 5.66 4.29 -34.54
C GLY A 219 4.28 3.76 -34.16
N GLU A 220 3.31 4.68 -34.13
CA GLU A 220 1.96 4.40 -33.63
C GLU A 220 1.19 3.40 -34.49
N GLU A 221 1.31 3.49 -35.82
CA GLU A 221 0.59 2.60 -36.73
C GLU A 221 0.97 1.12 -36.53
N LYS A 222 2.27 0.84 -36.38
CA LYS A 222 2.77 -0.54 -36.21
C LYS A 222 2.50 -1.11 -34.83
N THR A 223 2.36 -0.26 -33.83
CA THR A 223 2.21 -0.67 -32.42
C THR A 223 0.80 -0.47 -31.87
N ALA A 224 -0.16 -0.03 -32.69
CA ALA A 224 -1.53 0.27 -32.28
C ALA A 224 -2.21 -0.90 -31.57
N THR A 225 -2.11 -2.10 -32.12
CA THR A 225 -2.68 -3.32 -31.53
C THR A 225 -2.04 -3.67 -30.19
N LEU A 226 -0.71 -3.59 -30.10
CA LEU A 226 0.02 -3.88 -28.86
C LEU A 226 -0.31 -2.85 -27.77
N ARG A 227 -0.37 -1.57 -28.13
CA ARG A 227 -0.77 -0.48 -27.22
C ARG A 227 -2.17 -0.71 -26.69
N LYS A 228 -3.12 -1.05 -27.55
CA LYS A 228 -4.50 -1.35 -27.16
C LYS A 228 -4.56 -2.55 -26.19
N LEU A 229 -3.84 -3.62 -26.50
CA LEU A 229 -3.76 -4.80 -25.64
C LEU A 229 -3.23 -4.45 -24.23
N ILE A 230 -2.13 -3.69 -24.17
CA ILE A 230 -1.54 -3.28 -22.88
C ILE A 230 -2.50 -2.37 -22.12
N GLN A 231 -3.23 -1.49 -22.81
CA GLN A 231 -4.23 -0.62 -22.19
C GLN A 231 -5.41 -1.42 -21.62
N GLU A 232 -5.97 -2.33 -22.39
CA GLU A 232 -7.05 -3.20 -21.94
C GLU A 232 -6.61 -4.06 -20.74
N LEU A 233 -5.39 -4.59 -20.78
CA LEU A 233 -4.80 -5.33 -19.65
C LEU A 233 -4.67 -4.44 -18.41
N ASN A 234 -4.18 -3.20 -18.56
CA ASN A 234 -4.08 -2.24 -17.46
C ASN A 234 -5.46 -1.95 -16.83
N ASP A 235 -6.48 -1.77 -17.66
CA ASP A 235 -7.84 -1.50 -17.20
C ASP A 235 -8.42 -2.69 -16.42
N VAL A 236 -8.20 -3.93 -16.90
CA VAL A 236 -8.59 -5.15 -16.18
C VAL A 236 -7.89 -5.26 -14.83
N VAL A 237 -6.59 -4.98 -14.77
CA VAL A 237 -5.81 -5.00 -13.53
C VAL A 237 -6.33 -3.96 -12.53
N ILE A 238 -6.66 -2.74 -13.00
CA ILE A 238 -7.22 -1.68 -12.15
C ILE A 238 -8.61 -2.08 -11.62
N VAL A 239 -9.46 -2.67 -12.44
CA VAL A 239 -10.79 -3.17 -12.01
C VAL A 239 -10.63 -4.25 -10.94
N PHE A 240 -9.72 -5.21 -11.14
CA PHE A 240 -9.44 -6.24 -10.14
C PHE A 240 -8.90 -5.64 -8.84
N LEU A 241 -7.94 -4.71 -8.90
CA LEU A 241 -7.42 -3.99 -7.73
C LEU A 241 -8.53 -3.30 -6.95
N ASN A 242 -9.38 -2.54 -7.66
CA ASN A 242 -10.50 -1.83 -7.04
C ASN A 242 -11.50 -2.80 -6.40
N PHE A 243 -11.76 -3.95 -7.00
CA PHE A 243 -12.59 -4.99 -6.43
C PHE A 243 -11.98 -5.53 -5.13
N VAL A 244 -10.71 -5.91 -5.14
CA VAL A 244 -9.99 -6.42 -3.96
C VAL A 244 -9.99 -5.38 -2.84
N VAL A 245 -9.59 -4.14 -3.13
CA VAL A 245 -9.49 -3.06 -2.12
C VAL A 245 -10.87 -2.69 -1.57
N SER A 246 -11.89 -2.56 -2.43
CA SER A 246 -13.21 -2.08 -1.99
C SER A 246 -14.02 -3.12 -1.23
N LYS A 247 -13.89 -4.40 -1.57
CA LYS A 247 -14.67 -5.48 -0.95
C LYS A 247 -13.95 -6.14 0.21
N PHE A 248 -12.67 -6.48 0.03
CA PHE A 248 -11.89 -7.20 1.04
C PHE A 248 -11.07 -6.28 1.94
N GLY A 249 -10.69 -5.08 1.48
CA GLY A 249 -9.85 -4.15 2.24
C GLY A 249 -10.35 -3.87 3.66
N PRO A 250 -11.61 -3.45 3.88
CA PRO A 250 -12.10 -3.18 5.24
C PRO A 250 -12.05 -4.41 6.16
N VAL A 251 -12.39 -5.60 5.64
CA VAL A 251 -12.36 -6.85 6.43
C VAL A 251 -10.92 -7.26 6.75
N ALA A 252 -10.04 -7.16 5.77
CA ALA A 252 -8.63 -7.50 5.94
C ALA A 252 -7.92 -6.56 6.92
N ILE A 253 -8.19 -5.26 6.85
CA ILE A 253 -7.65 -4.27 7.80
C ILE A 253 -8.10 -4.61 9.22
N PHE A 254 -9.39 -4.91 9.41
CA PHE A 254 -9.91 -5.33 10.70
C PHE A 254 -9.17 -6.58 11.23
N MET A 255 -9.06 -7.63 10.41
CA MET A 255 -8.45 -8.90 10.81
C MET A 255 -6.95 -8.78 11.09
N LEU A 256 -6.21 -8.09 10.20
CA LEU A 256 -4.77 -7.88 10.35
C LEU A 256 -4.45 -7.06 11.60
N LEU A 257 -5.20 -5.99 11.83
CA LEU A 257 -4.97 -5.13 12.98
C LEU A 257 -5.32 -5.85 14.28
N THR A 258 -6.48 -6.53 14.34
CA THR A 258 -6.87 -7.33 15.50
C THR A 258 -5.81 -8.38 15.82
N ARG A 259 -5.32 -9.12 14.80
CA ARG A 259 -4.27 -10.11 14.96
C ARG A 259 -2.98 -9.51 15.54
N THR A 260 -2.54 -8.37 14.98
CA THR A 260 -1.30 -7.73 15.42
C THR A 260 -1.33 -7.40 16.91
N PHE A 261 -2.41 -6.78 17.38
CA PHE A 261 -2.53 -6.45 18.80
C PHE A 261 -2.74 -7.69 19.71
N ALA A 262 -3.48 -8.69 19.24
CA ALA A 262 -3.70 -9.93 19.98
C ALA A 262 -2.44 -10.79 20.13
N SER A 263 -1.59 -10.81 19.08
CA SER A 263 -0.39 -11.68 19.06
C SER A 263 0.78 -11.09 19.83
N TYR A 264 0.91 -9.74 19.91
CA TYR A 264 2.00 -9.09 20.61
C TYR A 264 1.58 -8.62 22.00
N GLY A 265 2.41 -8.89 23.03
CA GLY A 265 2.18 -8.43 24.41
C GLY A 265 2.31 -6.91 24.55
N VAL A 266 1.82 -6.36 25.66
CA VAL A 266 1.89 -4.92 25.97
C VAL A 266 3.33 -4.39 25.95
N GLU A 267 4.30 -5.21 26.30
CA GLU A 267 5.73 -4.86 26.32
C GLU A 267 6.26 -4.50 24.92
N HIS A 268 5.79 -5.20 23.89
CA HIS A 268 6.17 -4.96 22.51
C HIS A 268 5.40 -3.77 21.89
N LEU A 269 4.23 -3.44 22.44
CA LEU A 269 3.41 -2.34 21.94
C LEU A 269 4.00 -0.96 22.28
N LYS A 270 4.58 -0.79 23.47
CA LYS A 270 5.15 0.51 23.88
C LYS A 270 6.20 1.05 22.89
N PRO A 271 7.26 0.29 22.54
CA PRO A 271 8.26 0.74 21.56
C PRO A 271 7.67 0.89 20.16
N ALA A 272 6.72 0.04 19.77
CA ALA A 272 6.06 0.14 18.47
C ALA A 272 5.24 1.45 18.34
N VAL A 273 4.47 1.80 19.38
CA VAL A 273 3.72 3.07 19.41
C VAL A 273 4.67 4.27 19.39
N ALA A 274 5.76 4.24 20.17
CA ALA A 274 6.77 5.28 20.17
C ALA A 274 7.38 5.46 18.77
N TYR A 275 7.72 4.36 18.10
CA TYR A 275 8.22 4.37 16.73
C TYR A 275 7.21 5.00 15.74
N VAL A 276 5.94 4.61 15.82
CA VAL A 276 4.89 5.16 14.94
C VAL A 276 4.72 6.66 15.16
N ILE A 277 4.66 7.12 16.42
CA ILE A 277 4.53 8.54 16.74
C ILE A 277 5.74 9.32 16.24
N LEU A 278 6.96 8.83 16.47
CA LEU A 278 8.18 9.46 15.99
C LEU A 278 8.21 9.56 14.47
N THR A 279 7.91 8.44 13.78
CA THR A 279 7.89 8.40 12.31
C THR A 279 6.86 9.38 11.75
N PHE A 280 5.66 9.42 12.33
CA PHE A 280 4.62 10.34 11.92
C PHE A 280 5.01 11.81 12.14
N ALA A 281 5.61 12.13 13.28
CA ALA A 281 6.12 13.47 13.58
C ALA A 281 7.22 13.88 12.59
N LEU A 282 8.18 12.99 12.29
CA LEU A 282 9.22 13.24 11.30
C LEU A 282 8.67 13.45 9.89
N LEU A 283 7.68 12.66 9.49
CA LEU A 283 7.00 12.83 8.20
C LEU A 283 6.30 14.20 8.12
N LEU A 284 5.62 14.62 9.19
CA LEU A 284 4.98 15.95 9.23
C LEU A 284 6.03 17.08 9.20
N ILE A 285 7.11 16.97 9.96
CA ILE A 285 8.21 17.95 9.95
C ILE A 285 8.80 18.04 8.53
N PHE A 286 9.05 16.90 7.92
CA PHE A 286 9.60 16.87 6.56
C PHE A 286 8.64 17.42 5.51
N LEU A 287 7.33 17.15 5.66
CA LEU A 287 6.29 17.67 4.79
C LEU A 287 6.15 19.21 4.90
N ILE A 288 6.12 19.72 6.13
CA ILE A 288 5.83 21.15 6.40
C ILE A 288 7.08 22.01 6.25
N ILE A 289 8.25 21.49 6.57
CA ILE A 289 9.52 22.25 6.57
C ILE A 289 10.46 21.75 5.46
N GLY A 290 10.66 20.45 5.34
CA GLY A 290 11.63 19.85 4.42
C GLY A 290 11.31 20.10 2.95
N TYR A 291 10.10 19.82 2.52
CA TYR A 291 9.69 20.06 1.13
C TYR A 291 9.64 21.54 0.75
N PRO A 292 9.04 22.45 1.54
CA PRO A 292 9.09 23.89 1.24
C PRO A 292 10.54 24.43 1.20
N ALA A 293 11.40 24.04 2.14
CA ALA A 293 12.80 24.43 2.12
C ALA A 293 13.52 23.90 0.86
N PHE A 294 13.24 22.67 0.47
CA PHE A 294 13.80 22.09 -0.76
C PHE A 294 13.34 22.87 -2.01
N ILE A 295 12.07 23.23 -2.11
CA ILE A 295 11.51 24.01 -3.24
C ILE A 295 12.13 25.41 -3.27
N ALA A 296 12.23 26.09 -2.13
CA ALA A 296 12.83 27.42 -2.05
C ALA A 296 14.31 27.42 -2.46
N ILE A 297 15.09 26.44 -1.99
CA ILE A 297 16.54 26.38 -2.22
C ILE A 297 16.90 25.88 -3.62
N PHE A 298 16.22 24.82 -4.09
CA PHE A 298 16.60 24.14 -5.33
C PHE A 298 15.78 24.52 -6.56
N ALA A 299 14.52 24.91 -6.38
CA ALA A 299 13.66 25.33 -7.47
C ALA A 299 13.55 26.87 -7.60
N HIS A 300 14.03 27.62 -6.58
CA HIS A 300 13.92 29.08 -6.50
C HIS A 300 12.48 29.57 -6.70
N LEU A 301 11.50 28.79 -6.24
CA LEU A 301 10.08 29.10 -6.28
C LEU A 301 9.58 29.38 -4.86
N ASP A 302 8.61 30.29 -4.75
CA ASP A 302 7.90 30.49 -3.49
C ASP A 302 7.09 29.24 -3.16
N PRO A 303 7.34 28.60 -1.99
CA PRO A 303 6.70 27.34 -1.64
C PRO A 303 5.28 27.50 -1.06
N PHE A 304 4.81 28.76 -0.82
CA PHE A 304 3.50 29.10 -0.27
C PHE A 304 2.74 30.07 -1.14
#